data_7949ad2190437634afa5000f8b374241
#
_entry.id   7949ad2190437634afa5000f8b374241
#
_cell.length_a   1.000
_cell.length_b   1.000
_cell.length_c   1.000
_cell.angle_alpha   90.00
_cell.angle_beta   90.00
_cell.angle_gamma   90.00
#
_symmetry.space_group_name_H-M   'P 1'
#
loop_
_entity.id
_entity.type
_entity.pdbx_description
1 polymer ?
#
loop_
_entity_poly.entity_id
_entity_poly.type
_entity_poly.pdbx_seq_one_letter_code
_entity_poly.pdbx_strand_id
1 'polypeptide(L)'
;MRIAYAGLRRKEEFKALAEKLGFTPLLFPVQATEKVPVPEYRDQVRELAQGVDLFLATTGVGVRDLLEAGKALGLDLEGPLAKAFRLARGAKAARALKEAGLPPHAVGDGTSKSLLPLLPQGRGVAALQLYGKPLPLLENALAERGYRVLPLMPYRHLPDPEGILRLEEAVLRGEVDALAFVAAIQ
;
A
#
# COMPACT_ATOMS: atom_id res chain seq x y z
N MET A 1 -18.44 26.20 10.55
CA MET A 1 -18.76 25.02 9.71
C MET A 1 -17.97 23.83 10.22
N ARG A 2 -18.64 22.73 10.49
CA ARG A 2 -18.05 21.48 10.98
C ARG A 2 -17.78 20.57 9.79
N ILE A 3 -16.51 20.18 9.63
CA ILE A 3 -16.08 19.36 8.50
C ILE A 3 -15.61 17.99 9.02
N ALA A 4 -16.28 16.94 8.57
CA ALA A 4 -15.94 15.55 8.92
C ALA A 4 -14.90 15.00 7.94
N TYR A 5 -13.90 14.29 8.48
CA TYR A 5 -12.86 13.62 7.74
C TYR A 5 -12.98 12.11 7.91
N ALA A 6 -13.26 11.42 6.82
CA ALA A 6 -13.42 9.96 6.80
C ALA A 6 -12.09 9.19 6.69
N GLY A 7 -10.97 9.89 6.50
CA GLY A 7 -9.67 9.26 6.26
C GLY A 7 -9.02 8.67 7.50
N LEU A 8 -8.31 7.56 7.31
CA LEU A 8 -7.49 6.93 8.35
C LEU A 8 -6.14 7.63 8.54
N ARG A 9 -5.55 8.14 7.46
CA ARG A 9 -4.20 8.73 7.43
C ARG A 9 -4.27 10.25 7.36
N ARG A 10 -3.18 10.93 7.77
CA ARG A 10 -3.05 12.40 7.70
C ARG A 10 -4.10 13.17 8.53
N LYS A 11 -4.59 12.56 9.59
CA LYS A 11 -5.62 13.16 10.47
C LYS A 11 -5.15 14.48 11.07
N GLU A 12 -3.92 14.53 11.56
CA GLU A 12 -3.36 15.74 12.20
C GLU A 12 -3.13 16.85 11.19
N GLU A 13 -2.67 16.51 9.97
CA GLU A 13 -2.52 17.50 8.90
C GLU A 13 -3.89 18.07 8.48
N PHE A 14 -4.90 17.21 8.36
CA PHE A 14 -6.27 17.64 8.06
C PHE A 14 -6.81 18.54 9.16
N LYS A 15 -6.66 18.14 10.43
CA LYS A 15 -7.09 18.89 11.59
C LYS A 15 -6.48 20.29 11.60
N ALA A 16 -5.17 20.38 11.50
CA ALA A 16 -4.45 21.65 11.49
C ALA A 16 -4.87 22.57 10.33
N LEU A 17 -5.10 21.99 9.12
CA LEU A 17 -5.54 22.76 7.97
C LEU A 17 -6.99 23.28 8.14
N ALA A 18 -7.88 22.42 8.62
CA ALA A 18 -9.28 22.78 8.85
C ALA A 18 -9.40 23.91 9.90
N GLU A 19 -8.69 23.79 11.02
CA GLU A 19 -8.65 24.82 12.07
C GLU A 19 -8.07 26.14 11.54
N LYS A 20 -6.99 26.09 10.75
CA LYS A 20 -6.39 27.28 10.11
C LYS A 20 -7.37 27.99 9.18
N LEU A 21 -8.27 27.26 8.55
CA LEU A 21 -9.31 27.80 7.65
C LEU A 21 -10.60 28.20 8.40
N GLY A 22 -10.63 28.13 9.73
CA GLY A 22 -11.78 28.48 10.55
C GLY A 22 -12.87 27.43 10.62
N PHE A 23 -12.58 26.18 10.26
CA PHE A 23 -13.49 25.06 10.36
C PHE A 23 -13.28 24.29 11.66
N THR A 24 -14.32 23.61 12.12
CA THR A 24 -14.24 22.66 13.24
C THR A 24 -14.05 21.24 12.66
N PRO A 25 -12.88 20.62 12.79
CA PRO A 25 -12.63 19.29 12.27
C PRO A 25 -13.27 18.20 13.15
N LEU A 26 -13.94 17.24 12.52
CA LEU A 26 -14.46 16.04 13.13
C LEU A 26 -13.81 14.82 12.46
N LEU A 27 -13.26 13.90 13.24
CA LEU A 27 -12.50 12.75 12.70
C LEU A 27 -13.32 11.46 12.82
N PHE A 28 -13.73 10.91 11.68
CA PHE A 28 -14.49 9.67 11.57
C PHE A 28 -13.78 8.70 10.61
N PRO A 29 -12.71 8.00 11.06
CA PRO A 29 -12.08 7.01 10.20
C PRO A 29 -13.09 5.89 9.90
N VAL A 30 -13.33 5.65 8.61
CA VAL A 30 -14.27 4.63 8.11
C VAL A 30 -13.54 3.37 7.64
N GLN A 31 -12.24 3.33 7.79
CA GLN A 31 -11.38 2.20 7.40
C GLN A 31 -10.38 1.87 8.49
N ALA A 32 -10.04 0.58 8.58
CA ALA A 32 -8.91 0.07 9.32
C ALA A 32 -7.87 -0.54 8.37
N THR A 33 -6.63 -0.60 8.80
CA THR A 33 -5.56 -1.35 8.12
C THR A 33 -5.16 -2.50 9.02
N GLU A 34 -5.16 -3.71 8.49
CA GLU A 34 -4.80 -4.93 9.19
C GLU A 34 -3.59 -5.59 8.51
N LYS A 35 -2.63 -6.08 9.29
CA LYS A 35 -1.61 -7.00 8.76
C LYS A 35 -2.28 -8.31 8.40
N VAL A 36 -2.02 -8.80 7.18
CA VAL A 36 -2.48 -10.14 6.79
C VAL A 36 -1.65 -11.16 7.58
N PRO A 37 -2.29 -12.13 8.25
CA PRO A 37 -1.56 -13.19 8.93
C PRO A 37 -0.63 -13.95 7.98
N VAL A 38 0.61 -14.16 8.38
CA VAL A 38 1.64 -14.81 7.53
C VAL A 38 1.17 -16.14 6.94
N PRO A 39 0.42 -17.00 7.66
CA PRO A 39 -0.10 -18.24 7.08
C PRO A 39 -0.97 -18.07 5.84
N GLU A 40 -1.68 -16.93 5.68
CA GLU A 40 -2.57 -16.67 4.55
C GLU A 40 -1.81 -16.44 3.22
N TYR A 41 -0.55 -15.98 3.26
CA TYR A 41 0.27 -15.74 2.07
C TYR A 41 1.67 -16.35 2.16
N ARG A 42 1.82 -17.34 3.04
CA ARG A 42 3.07 -18.06 3.30
C ARG A 42 3.70 -18.65 2.04
N ASP A 43 2.89 -19.22 1.15
CA ASP A 43 3.40 -19.88 -0.05
C ASP A 43 3.95 -18.86 -1.04
N GLN A 44 3.34 -17.69 -1.14
CA GLN A 44 3.87 -16.58 -1.94
C GLN A 44 5.20 -16.05 -1.37
N VAL A 45 5.33 -15.97 -0.03
CA VAL A 45 6.61 -15.59 0.62
C VAL A 45 7.68 -16.64 0.36
N ARG A 46 7.34 -17.91 0.41
CA ARG A 46 8.26 -19.02 0.08
C ARG A 46 8.71 -18.95 -1.38
N GLU A 47 7.79 -18.67 -2.29
CA GLU A 47 8.11 -18.51 -3.70
C GLU A 47 9.04 -17.31 -3.92
N LEU A 48 8.79 -16.19 -3.26
CA LEU A 48 9.67 -15.02 -3.30
C LEU A 48 11.10 -15.36 -2.84
N ALA A 49 11.22 -16.17 -1.79
CA ALA A 49 12.51 -16.63 -1.27
C ALA A 49 13.29 -17.53 -2.25
N GLN A 50 12.62 -18.16 -3.21
CA GLN A 50 13.27 -18.93 -4.29
C GLN A 50 13.88 -18.04 -5.38
N GLY A 51 13.50 -16.75 -5.40
CA GLY A 51 13.97 -15.77 -6.36
C GLY A 51 12.91 -15.32 -7.36
N VAL A 52 13.01 -14.06 -7.74
CA VAL A 52 12.15 -13.43 -8.75
C VAL A 52 12.99 -12.54 -9.65
N ASP A 53 12.51 -12.27 -10.86
CA ASP A 53 13.24 -11.46 -11.83
C ASP A 53 13.00 -9.95 -11.61
N LEU A 54 11.79 -9.63 -11.17
CA LEU A 54 11.34 -8.26 -10.93
C LEU A 54 10.60 -8.17 -9.59
N PHE A 55 10.88 -7.10 -8.84
CA PHE A 55 10.15 -6.78 -7.61
C PHE A 55 9.60 -5.35 -7.68
N LEU A 56 8.28 -5.21 -7.57
CA LEU A 56 7.59 -3.93 -7.48
C LEU A 56 7.14 -3.65 -6.05
N ALA A 57 7.76 -2.67 -5.42
CA ALA A 57 7.39 -2.16 -4.11
C ALA A 57 6.40 -0.99 -4.26
N THR A 58 5.18 -1.14 -3.76
CA THR A 58 4.16 -0.08 -3.87
C THR A 58 4.09 0.81 -2.63
N THR A 59 4.39 0.28 -1.43
CA THR A 59 4.37 1.06 -0.18
C THR A 59 5.52 0.66 0.75
N GLY A 60 5.99 1.64 1.54
CA GLY A 60 7.04 1.36 2.52
C GLY A 60 6.59 0.44 3.67
N VAL A 61 5.33 0.55 4.08
CA VAL A 61 4.74 -0.37 5.09
C VAL A 61 4.75 -1.80 4.56
N GLY A 62 4.24 -2.01 3.33
CA GLY A 62 4.19 -3.34 2.74
C GLY A 62 5.57 -3.97 2.53
N VAL A 63 6.59 -3.18 2.19
CA VAL A 63 7.97 -3.69 2.12
C VAL A 63 8.44 -4.20 3.48
N ARG A 64 8.25 -3.42 4.55
CA ARG A 64 8.66 -3.82 5.90
C ARG A 64 7.89 -5.04 6.39
N ASP A 65 6.57 -5.06 6.24
CA ASP A 65 5.73 -6.19 6.65
C ASP A 65 6.10 -7.48 5.89
N LEU A 66 6.45 -7.37 4.61
CA LEU A 66 6.90 -8.51 3.81
C LEU A 66 8.24 -9.08 4.30
N LEU A 67 9.21 -8.22 4.60
CA LEU A 67 10.51 -8.64 5.15
C LEU A 67 10.36 -9.26 6.55
N GLU A 68 9.47 -8.70 7.39
CA GLU A 68 9.12 -9.31 8.68
C GLU A 68 8.50 -10.70 8.52
N ALA A 69 7.62 -10.88 7.52
CA ALA A 69 7.03 -12.19 7.22
C ALA A 69 8.09 -13.22 6.82
N GLY A 70 9.07 -12.82 5.99
CA GLY A 70 10.21 -13.67 5.66
C GLY A 70 10.98 -14.12 6.91
N LYS A 71 11.31 -13.18 7.79
CA LYS A 71 12.00 -13.46 9.06
C LYS A 71 11.18 -14.39 9.96
N ALA A 72 9.87 -14.17 10.07
CA ALA A 72 8.97 -15.02 10.85
C ALA A 72 8.90 -16.47 10.33
N LEU A 73 9.12 -16.66 9.04
CA LEU A 73 9.17 -17.97 8.39
C LEU A 73 10.60 -18.58 8.35
N GLY A 74 11.61 -17.86 8.87
CA GLY A 74 13.01 -18.29 8.78
C GLY A 74 13.57 -18.26 7.36
N LEU A 75 13.02 -17.41 6.48
CA LEU A 75 13.40 -17.31 5.07
C LEU A 75 14.26 -16.04 4.83
N ASP A 76 15.30 -16.19 4.02
CA ASP A 76 16.04 -15.07 3.47
C ASP A 76 15.27 -14.48 2.27
N LEU A 77 14.79 -13.25 2.38
CA LEU A 77 14.21 -12.50 1.27
C LEU A 77 15.17 -11.46 0.70
N GLU A 78 16.12 -10.98 1.51
CA GLU A 78 17.04 -9.93 1.09
C GLU A 78 17.99 -10.43 -0.01
N GLY A 79 18.53 -11.64 0.11
CA GLY A 79 19.41 -12.24 -0.91
C GLY A 79 18.73 -12.38 -2.28
N PRO A 80 17.58 -13.04 -2.40
CA PRO A 80 16.81 -13.11 -3.64
C PRO A 80 16.39 -11.76 -4.20
N LEU A 81 15.90 -10.85 -3.34
CA LEU A 81 15.51 -9.51 -3.75
C LEU A 81 16.69 -8.65 -4.22
N ALA A 82 17.90 -8.87 -3.69
CA ALA A 82 19.10 -8.17 -4.14
C ALA A 82 19.45 -8.49 -5.60
N LYS A 83 19.10 -9.69 -6.07
CA LYS A 83 19.32 -10.15 -7.44
C LYS A 83 18.23 -9.71 -8.41
N ALA A 84 17.04 -9.40 -7.91
CA ALA A 84 15.92 -8.96 -8.72
C ALA A 84 16.10 -7.52 -9.22
N PHE A 85 15.49 -7.19 -10.37
CA PHE A 85 15.30 -5.80 -10.76
C PHE A 85 14.22 -5.16 -9.87
N ARG A 86 14.55 -4.09 -9.18
CA ARG A 86 13.68 -3.50 -8.14
C ARG A 86 13.13 -2.16 -8.58
N LEU A 87 11.80 -2.03 -8.51
CA LEU A 87 11.08 -0.78 -8.76
C LEU A 87 10.34 -0.34 -7.50
N ALA A 88 10.34 0.94 -7.22
CA ALA A 88 9.54 1.54 -6.16
C ALA A 88 8.50 2.48 -6.76
N ARG A 89 7.24 2.38 -6.34
CA ARG A 89 6.18 3.25 -6.83
C ARG A 89 6.42 4.72 -6.49
N GLY A 90 7.05 4.99 -5.35
CA GLY A 90 7.35 6.35 -4.92
C GLY A 90 8.31 6.40 -3.74
N ALA A 91 8.58 7.60 -3.24
CA ALA A 91 9.63 7.88 -2.24
C ALA A 91 9.54 7.03 -0.96
N LYS A 92 8.33 6.74 -0.45
CA LYS A 92 8.15 5.95 0.79
C LYS A 92 8.56 4.49 0.61
N ALA A 93 8.21 3.89 -0.54
CA ALA A 93 8.63 2.53 -0.89
C ALA A 93 10.14 2.48 -1.16
N ALA A 94 10.67 3.46 -1.89
CA ALA A 94 12.11 3.57 -2.16
C ALA A 94 12.93 3.69 -0.87
N ARG A 95 12.46 4.49 0.09
CA ARG A 95 13.14 4.61 1.38
C ARG A 95 13.17 3.29 2.15
N ALA A 96 12.02 2.58 2.23
CA ALA A 96 11.96 1.30 2.92
C ALA A 96 12.88 0.24 2.28
N LEU A 97 12.99 0.21 0.95
CA LEU A 97 13.94 -0.65 0.25
C LEU A 97 15.39 -0.26 0.56
N LYS A 98 15.73 1.03 0.58
CA LYS A 98 17.08 1.50 0.93
C LYS A 98 17.46 1.14 2.37
N GLU A 99 16.53 1.30 3.32
CA GLU A 99 16.69 0.92 4.73
C GLU A 99 16.98 -0.58 4.89
N ALA A 100 16.46 -1.41 3.99
CA ALA A 100 16.71 -2.85 3.95
C ALA A 100 17.96 -3.25 3.13
N GLY A 101 18.78 -2.30 2.68
CA GLY A 101 19.95 -2.59 1.84
C GLY A 101 19.59 -3.01 0.40
N LEU A 102 18.38 -2.74 -0.06
CA LEU A 102 17.83 -3.13 -1.36
C LEU A 102 17.46 -1.90 -2.20
N PRO A 103 18.37 -0.99 -2.53
CA PRO A 103 18.02 0.22 -3.25
C PRO A 103 17.31 -0.10 -4.56
N PRO A 104 16.20 0.61 -4.90
CA PRO A 104 15.50 0.39 -6.16
C PRO A 104 16.32 0.88 -7.35
N HIS A 105 16.18 0.24 -8.52
CA HIS A 105 16.79 0.66 -9.77
C HIS A 105 16.08 1.87 -10.40
N ALA A 106 14.76 1.98 -10.17
CA ALA A 106 14.00 3.15 -10.56
C ALA A 106 12.84 3.42 -9.59
N VAL A 107 12.39 4.66 -9.56
CA VAL A 107 11.35 5.16 -8.66
C VAL A 107 10.32 5.95 -9.44
N GLY A 108 9.03 5.61 -9.28
CA GLY A 108 7.92 6.37 -9.83
C GLY A 108 7.56 7.60 -8.99
N ASP A 109 6.55 8.34 -9.43
CA ASP A 109 6.06 9.58 -8.79
C ASP A 109 5.08 9.34 -7.61
N GLY A 110 4.78 8.09 -7.28
CA GLY A 110 3.82 7.70 -6.25
C GLY A 110 2.52 7.12 -6.82
N THR A 111 2.29 7.22 -8.13
CA THR A 111 1.14 6.62 -8.81
C THR A 111 1.51 5.27 -9.45
N SER A 112 0.52 4.38 -9.62
CA SER A 112 0.74 3.12 -10.35
C SER A 112 1.02 3.37 -11.84
N LYS A 113 0.48 4.44 -12.42
CA LYS A 113 0.71 4.81 -13.81
C LYS A 113 2.16 5.16 -14.11
N SER A 114 2.84 5.81 -13.16
CA SER A 114 4.24 6.21 -13.33
C SER A 114 5.21 5.02 -13.39
N LEU A 115 4.78 3.84 -12.97
CA LEU A 115 5.58 2.62 -13.08
C LEU A 115 5.52 2.00 -14.49
N LEU A 116 4.46 2.24 -15.26
CA LEU A 116 4.27 1.58 -16.56
C LEU A 116 5.45 1.78 -17.53
N PRO A 117 5.99 2.99 -17.72
CA PRO A 117 7.16 3.20 -18.59
C PRO A 117 8.46 2.63 -18.02
N LEU A 118 8.50 2.34 -16.72
CA LEU A 118 9.68 1.80 -16.03
C LEU A 118 9.73 0.26 -16.04
N LEU A 119 8.63 -0.40 -16.40
CA LEU A 119 8.55 -1.86 -16.43
C LEU A 119 9.39 -2.40 -17.59
N PRO A 120 10.42 -3.23 -17.33
CA PRO A 120 11.19 -3.86 -18.39
C PRO A 120 10.36 -4.94 -19.11
N GLN A 121 10.71 -5.23 -20.35
CA GLN A 121 10.32 -6.48 -21.00
C GLN A 121 11.09 -7.62 -20.36
N GLY A 122 10.47 -8.77 -20.17
CA GLY A 122 11.14 -9.89 -19.51
C GLY A 122 10.37 -11.19 -19.62
N ARG A 123 10.90 -12.15 -18.90
CA ARG A 123 10.31 -13.47 -18.69
C ARG A 123 10.51 -13.85 -17.23
N GLY A 124 9.75 -14.83 -16.77
CA GLY A 124 9.87 -15.32 -15.41
C GLY A 124 8.87 -14.69 -14.46
N VAL A 125 9.27 -14.37 -13.24
CA VAL A 125 8.37 -13.97 -12.17
C VAL A 125 8.56 -12.51 -11.79
N ALA A 126 7.45 -11.78 -11.76
CA ALA A 126 7.39 -10.43 -11.18
C ALA A 126 6.61 -10.46 -9.86
N ALA A 127 7.30 -10.24 -8.77
CA ALA A 127 6.68 -10.09 -7.46
C ALA A 127 6.11 -8.66 -7.32
N LEU A 128 4.81 -8.57 -7.10
CA LEU A 128 4.08 -7.31 -6.92
C LEU A 128 3.59 -7.19 -5.48
N GLN A 129 4.22 -6.30 -4.71
CA GLN A 129 3.74 -5.97 -3.37
C GLN A 129 2.51 -5.09 -3.47
N LEU A 130 1.36 -5.63 -3.08
CA LEU A 130 0.07 -4.96 -3.09
C LEU A 130 -0.12 -4.09 -1.83
N TYR A 131 -1.02 -3.12 -1.91
CA TYR A 131 -1.35 -2.23 -0.79
C TYR A 131 -2.83 -2.32 -0.39
N GLY A 132 -3.22 -3.52 0.02
CA GLY A 132 -4.55 -3.79 0.58
C GLY A 132 -5.65 -4.04 -0.45
N LYS A 133 -5.33 -4.03 -1.74
CA LYS A 133 -6.24 -4.35 -2.85
C LYS A 133 -5.46 -4.83 -4.08
N PRO A 134 -6.11 -5.57 -5.00
CA PRO A 134 -5.56 -5.88 -6.31
C PRO A 134 -5.21 -4.61 -7.10
N LEU A 135 -4.23 -4.71 -8.00
CA LEU A 135 -3.75 -3.64 -8.86
C LEU A 135 -3.81 -4.05 -10.34
N PRO A 136 -5.00 -4.21 -10.93
CA PRO A 136 -5.16 -4.75 -12.28
C PRO A 136 -4.32 -4.03 -13.34
N LEU A 137 -4.13 -2.71 -13.20
CA LEU A 137 -3.31 -1.92 -14.10
C LEU A 137 -1.85 -2.42 -14.16
N LEU A 138 -1.26 -2.73 -12.99
CA LEU A 138 0.11 -3.24 -12.93
C LEU A 138 0.18 -4.73 -13.24
N GLU A 139 -0.79 -5.50 -12.77
CA GLU A 139 -0.87 -6.95 -13.01
C GLU A 139 -0.96 -7.24 -14.51
N ASN A 140 -1.86 -6.56 -15.23
CA ASN A 140 -2.02 -6.70 -16.68
C ASN A 140 -0.75 -6.23 -17.43
N ALA A 141 -0.21 -5.07 -17.04
CA ALA A 141 0.99 -4.54 -17.67
C ALA A 141 2.22 -5.45 -17.50
N LEU A 142 2.34 -6.14 -16.39
CA LEU A 142 3.39 -7.15 -16.15
C LEU A 142 3.17 -8.40 -17.01
N ALA A 143 1.93 -8.90 -17.07
CA ALA A 143 1.57 -10.05 -17.90
C ALA A 143 1.84 -9.77 -19.39
N GLU A 144 1.45 -8.60 -19.90
CA GLU A 144 1.71 -8.15 -21.27
C GLU A 144 3.21 -8.08 -21.60
N ARG A 145 4.06 -7.83 -20.59
CA ARG A 145 5.53 -7.83 -20.73
C ARG A 145 6.19 -9.21 -20.59
N GLY A 146 5.40 -10.26 -20.42
CA GLY A 146 5.87 -11.64 -20.38
C GLY A 146 6.15 -12.19 -18.98
N TYR A 147 5.77 -11.48 -17.90
CA TYR A 147 5.94 -11.97 -16.54
C TYR A 147 4.74 -12.76 -16.05
N ARG A 148 5.00 -13.81 -15.26
CA ARG A 148 4.02 -14.35 -14.33
C ARG A 148 4.01 -13.48 -13.06
N VAL A 149 2.85 -13.00 -12.69
CA VAL A 149 2.73 -12.12 -11.51
C VAL A 149 2.60 -12.95 -10.25
N LEU A 150 3.45 -12.66 -9.26
CA LEU A 150 3.35 -13.16 -7.90
C LEU A 150 2.82 -12.04 -7.00
N PRO A 151 1.51 -12.04 -6.68
CA PRO A 151 0.94 -11.01 -5.82
C PRO A 151 1.29 -11.27 -4.36
N LEU A 152 1.72 -10.23 -3.64
CA LEU A 152 2.08 -10.27 -2.23
C LEU A 152 1.28 -9.19 -1.50
N MET A 153 0.35 -9.60 -0.63
CA MET A 153 -0.52 -8.68 0.11
C MET A 153 -0.24 -8.77 1.62
N PRO A 154 0.81 -8.09 2.12
CA PRO A 154 1.21 -8.16 3.52
C PRO A 154 0.25 -7.43 4.46
N TYR A 155 -0.62 -6.56 3.97
CA TYR A 155 -1.69 -5.92 4.71
C TYR A 155 -2.91 -5.68 3.84
N ARG A 156 -4.06 -5.51 4.47
CA ARG A 156 -5.34 -5.23 3.80
C ARG A 156 -6.07 -4.05 4.45
N HIS A 157 -6.94 -3.41 3.68
CA HIS A 157 -7.86 -2.42 4.19
C HIS A 157 -9.20 -3.10 4.46
N LEU A 158 -9.76 -2.84 5.64
CA LEU A 158 -11.07 -3.30 6.06
C LEU A 158 -11.95 -2.08 6.32
N PRO A 159 -13.27 -2.17 6.06
CA PRO A 159 -14.19 -1.18 6.57
C PRO A 159 -14.13 -1.16 8.10
N ASP A 160 -14.29 0.01 8.69
CA ASP A 160 -14.50 0.18 10.14
C ASP A 160 -16.01 0.40 10.40
N PRO A 161 -16.77 -0.65 10.72
CA PRO A 161 -18.23 -0.53 10.89
C PRO A 161 -18.63 0.46 11.97
N GLU A 162 -17.88 0.55 13.06
CA GLU A 162 -18.15 1.49 14.14
C GLU A 162 -17.86 2.93 13.71
N GLY A 163 -16.77 3.14 12.96
CA GLY A 163 -16.44 4.45 12.39
C GLY A 163 -17.48 4.91 11.37
N ILE A 164 -17.97 4.00 10.53
CA ILE A 164 -19.03 4.25 9.56
C ILE A 164 -20.32 4.65 10.31
N LEU A 165 -20.75 3.85 11.29
CA LEU A 165 -21.96 4.12 12.05
C LEU A 165 -21.92 5.48 12.77
N ARG A 166 -20.79 5.79 13.41
CA ARG A 166 -20.60 7.11 14.06
C ARG A 166 -20.70 8.27 13.08
N LEU A 167 -20.14 8.11 11.88
CA LEU A 167 -20.25 9.12 10.83
C LEU A 167 -21.68 9.28 10.34
N GLU A 168 -22.38 8.18 10.08
CA GLU A 168 -23.79 8.18 9.69
C GLU A 168 -24.68 8.87 10.73
N GLU A 169 -24.54 8.52 12.00
CA GLU A 169 -25.26 9.15 13.10
C GLU A 169 -24.99 10.65 13.20
N ALA A 170 -23.73 11.07 13.08
CA ALA A 170 -23.37 12.49 13.14
C ALA A 170 -23.97 13.27 11.97
N VAL A 171 -24.02 12.68 10.76
CA VAL A 171 -24.67 13.29 9.58
C VAL A 171 -26.17 13.39 9.78
N LEU A 172 -26.82 12.32 10.22
CA LEU A 172 -28.28 12.28 10.44
C LEU A 172 -28.74 13.25 11.54
N ARG A 173 -27.91 13.47 12.57
CA ARG A 173 -28.16 14.47 13.63
C ARG A 173 -27.84 15.91 13.21
N GLY A 174 -27.40 16.13 11.98
CA GLY A 174 -26.99 17.47 11.51
C GLY A 174 -25.75 18.02 12.21
N GLU A 175 -24.87 17.15 12.72
CA GLU A 175 -23.64 17.54 13.39
C GLU A 175 -22.48 17.79 12.41
N VAL A 176 -22.66 17.45 11.14
CA VAL A 176 -21.67 17.58 10.07
C VAL A 176 -22.22 18.49 8.97
N ASP A 177 -21.48 19.53 8.63
CA ASP A 177 -21.85 20.47 7.58
C ASP A 177 -21.21 20.12 6.22
N ALA A 178 -20.04 19.41 6.26
CA ALA A 178 -19.32 18.96 5.07
C ALA A 178 -18.53 17.67 5.34
N LEU A 179 -18.38 16.85 4.29
CA LEU A 179 -17.58 15.61 4.33
C LEU A 179 -16.34 15.76 3.47
N ALA A 180 -15.17 15.35 4.00
CA ALA A 180 -13.92 15.31 3.28
C ALA A 180 -13.43 13.86 3.10
N PHE A 181 -13.27 13.47 1.84
CA PHE A 181 -12.65 12.21 1.43
C PHE A 181 -11.34 12.51 0.71
N VAL A 182 -10.26 11.81 1.05
CA VAL A 182 -8.92 12.02 0.45
C VAL A 182 -8.40 10.81 -0.32
N ALA A 183 -9.18 9.74 -0.36
CA ALA A 183 -8.87 8.54 -1.14
C ALA A 183 -10.14 7.88 -1.65
N ALA A 184 -10.09 7.34 -2.87
CA ALA A 184 -11.23 6.68 -3.51
C ALA A 184 -11.70 5.38 -2.81
N ILE A 185 -10.94 4.90 -1.84
CA ILE A 185 -11.28 3.69 -1.05
C ILE A 185 -12.07 4.03 0.23
N GLN A 186 -12.30 5.29 0.52
CA GLN A 186 -13.13 5.76 1.62
C GLN A 186 -14.58 5.87 1.19
#